data_2eab9ec2f851387755017d384773cefa
#
_entry.id   2eab9ec2f851387755017d384773cefa
#
_cell.length_a   1.000
_cell.length_b   1.000
_cell.length_c   1.000
_cell.angle_alpha   90.00
_cell.angle_beta   90.00
_cell.angle_gamma   90.00
#
_symmetry.space_group_name_H-M   'P 1'
#
loop_
_entity.id
_entity.type
_entity.pdbx_description
1 polymer ?
#
loop_
_entity_poly.entity_id
_entity_poly.type
_entity_poly.pdbx_seq_one_letter_code
_entity_poly.pdbx_strand_id
1 'polypeptide(L)'
;MTIRDYIHENRARFIEEWASLIRIPSISCQPAHKEDMLRCAERWKELLLQAGVQHAEVMPSQGNPFVYAEYNPISNSHEVASNTQYPIPTVLVYSHYDVMPVEPLELWQSDPWEPSIRDGRLYARGADDDKGQAFMHA
;
A
#
# COMPACT_ATOMS: atom_id res chain seq x y z
N MET A 1 -14.34 -19.06 -9.76
CA MET A 1 -14.28 -17.87 -8.87
C MET A 1 -13.91 -16.68 -9.74
N THR A 2 -14.71 -15.62 -9.75
CA THR A 2 -14.37 -14.39 -10.45
C THR A 2 -13.51 -13.50 -9.55
N ILE A 3 -12.85 -12.47 -10.12
CA ILE A 3 -12.11 -11.47 -9.32
C ILE A 3 -13.04 -10.80 -8.29
N ARG A 4 -14.30 -10.55 -8.67
CA ARG A 4 -15.30 -9.95 -7.77
C ARG A 4 -15.61 -10.87 -6.57
N ASP A 5 -15.77 -12.17 -6.80
CA ASP A 5 -16.01 -13.14 -5.72
C ASP A 5 -14.82 -13.18 -4.77
N TYR A 6 -13.60 -13.23 -5.30
CA TYR A 6 -12.37 -13.19 -4.51
C TYR A 6 -12.27 -11.94 -3.63
N ILE A 7 -12.54 -10.75 -4.19
CA ILE A 7 -12.53 -9.49 -3.42
C ILE A 7 -13.60 -9.52 -2.33
N HIS A 8 -14.79 -10.04 -2.64
CA HIS A 8 -15.88 -10.13 -1.67
C HIS A 8 -15.55 -11.07 -0.50
N GLU A 9 -15.03 -12.24 -0.80
CA GLU A 9 -14.64 -13.25 0.20
C GLU A 9 -13.48 -12.78 1.09
N ASN A 10 -12.56 -11.99 0.54
CA ASN A 10 -11.38 -11.48 1.25
C ASN A 10 -11.55 -10.05 1.80
N ARG A 11 -12.75 -9.47 1.72
CA ARG A 11 -12.99 -8.07 2.07
C ARG A 11 -12.51 -7.69 3.47
N ALA A 12 -12.74 -8.54 4.47
CA ALA A 12 -12.34 -8.26 5.85
C ALA A 12 -10.80 -8.21 5.99
N ARG A 13 -10.10 -9.12 5.31
CA ARG A 13 -8.63 -9.16 5.26
C ARG A 13 -8.08 -7.91 4.60
N PHE A 14 -8.59 -7.52 3.43
CA PHE A 14 -8.13 -6.32 2.74
C PHE A 14 -8.34 -5.05 3.55
N ILE A 15 -9.49 -4.93 4.23
CA ILE A 15 -9.75 -3.77 5.11
C ILE A 15 -8.73 -3.73 6.26
N GLU A 16 -8.40 -4.86 6.88
CA GLU A 16 -7.44 -4.89 7.99
C GLU A 16 -6.00 -4.65 7.53
N GLU A 17 -5.59 -5.19 6.39
CA GLU A 17 -4.29 -4.92 5.78
C GLU A 17 -4.13 -3.42 5.47
N TRP A 18 -5.14 -2.81 4.86
CA TRP A 18 -5.18 -1.38 4.60
C TRP A 18 -5.19 -0.56 5.91
N ALA A 19 -6.00 -0.95 6.90
CA ALA A 19 -6.03 -0.33 8.22
C ALA A 19 -4.66 -0.37 8.91
N SER A 20 -3.91 -1.46 8.75
CA SER A 20 -2.56 -1.59 9.30
C SER A 20 -1.58 -0.54 8.78
N LEU A 21 -1.73 -0.10 7.53
CA LEU A 21 -0.97 1.01 6.96
C LEU A 21 -1.43 2.36 7.53
N ILE A 22 -2.75 2.56 7.64
CA ILE A 22 -3.35 3.81 8.13
C ILE A 22 -2.93 4.09 9.57
N ARG A 23 -2.89 3.08 10.43
CA ARG A 23 -2.47 3.20 11.84
C ARG A 23 -1.04 3.67 12.04
N ILE A 24 -0.22 3.70 10.99
CA ILE A 24 1.14 4.22 11.04
C ILE A 24 1.12 5.69 10.61
N PRO A 25 1.41 6.66 11.52
CA PRO A 25 1.37 8.08 11.20
C PRO A 25 2.61 8.52 10.41
N SER A 26 2.71 8.09 9.16
CA SER A 26 3.83 8.36 8.26
C SER A 26 3.84 9.81 7.76
N ILE A 27 4.00 10.76 8.66
CA ILE A 27 4.00 12.21 8.37
C ILE A 27 5.40 12.64 7.92
N SER A 28 5.61 12.75 6.62
CA SER A 28 6.93 13.01 6.02
C SER A 28 7.53 14.37 6.39
N CYS A 29 6.69 15.38 6.61
CA CYS A 29 7.12 16.75 6.89
C CYS A 29 7.51 17.02 8.35
N GLN A 30 7.35 16.04 9.25
CA GLN A 30 7.65 16.19 10.67
C GLN A 30 8.78 15.25 11.10
N PRO A 31 9.94 15.77 11.58
CA PRO A 31 11.08 14.94 11.98
C PRO A 31 10.76 13.91 13.07
N ALA A 32 9.77 14.19 13.91
CA ALA A 32 9.31 13.28 14.96
C ALA A 32 8.76 11.95 14.40
N HIS A 33 8.29 11.93 13.18
CA HIS A 33 7.71 10.77 12.50
C HIS A 33 8.68 10.03 11.56
N LYS A 34 10.00 10.29 11.69
CA LYS A 34 11.01 9.63 10.85
C LYS A 34 10.98 8.10 10.99
N GLU A 35 10.79 7.60 12.21
CA GLU A 35 10.68 6.16 12.48
C GLU A 35 9.36 5.58 11.93
N ASP A 36 8.28 6.37 11.96
CA ASP A 36 7.00 5.98 11.38
C ASP A 36 7.08 5.87 9.86
N MET A 37 7.84 6.75 9.20
CA MET A 37 8.11 6.64 7.77
C MET A 37 8.79 5.31 7.43
N LEU A 38 9.84 4.93 8.16
CA LEU A 38 10.52 3.65 7.95
C LEU A 38 9.59 2.47 8.25
N ARG A 39 8.84 2.53 9.35
CA ARG A 39 7.89 1.48 9.75
C ARG A 39 6.79 1.28 8.71
N CYS A 40 6.30 2.38 8.12
CA CYS A 40 5.30 2.32 7.05
C CYS A 40 5.88 1.70 5.76
N ALA A 41 7.12 2.06 5.38
CA ALA A 41 7.80 1.48 4.25
C ALA A 41 8.02 -0.04 4.42
N GLU A 42 8.47 -0.49 5.60
CA GLU A 42 8.62 -1.93 5.90
C GLU A 42 7.26 -2.65 5.84
N ARG A 43 6.19 -2.04 6.37
CA ARG A 43 4.85 -2.62 6.28
C ARG A 43 4.37 -2.76 4.83
N TRP A 44 4.64 -1.79 3.97
CA TRP A 44 4.38 -1.88 2.53
C TRP A 44 5.13 -3.04 1.89
N LYS A 45 6.42 -3.16 2.16
CA LYS A 45 7.24 -4.28 1.68
C LYS A 45 6.64 -5.63 2.07
N GLU A 46 6.25 -5.79 3.33
CA GLU A 46 5.61 -7.02 3.81
C GLU A 46 4.33 -7.35 3.04
N LEU A 47 3.44 -6.36 2.84
CA LEU A 47 2.18 -6.56 2.13
C LEU A 47 2.39 -6.94 0.67
N LEU A 48 3.33 -6.30 -0.02
CA LEU A 48 3.69 -6.62 -1.40
C LEU A 48 4.23 -8.05 -1.53
N LEU A 49 5.10 -8.49 -0.62
CA LEU A 49 5.58 -9.87 -0.60
C LEU A 49 4.45 -10.86 -0.31
N GLN A 50 3.52 -10.53 0.60
CA GLN A 50 2.33 -11.35 0.89
C GLN A 50 1.38 -11.43 -0.30
N ALA A 51 1.28 -10.36 -1.08
CA ALA A 51 0.50 -10.32 -2.33
C ALA A 51 1.12 -11.15 -3.46
N GLY A 52 2.38 -11.56 -3.32
CA GLY A 52 3.03 -12.50 -4.25
C GLY A 52 4.07 -11.86 -5.18
N VAL A 53 4.49 -10.62 -4.94
CA VAL A 53 5.66 -10.07 -5.66
C VAL A 53 6.92 -10.87 -5.28
N GLN A 54 7.79 -11.10 -6.24
CA GLN A 54 9.00 -11.92 -6.01
C GLN A 54 10.11 -11.17 -5.31
N HIS A 55 10.13 -9.84 -5.47
CA HIS A 55 11.14 -8.98 -4.87
C HIS A 55 10.50 -7.69 -4.36
N ALA A 56 10.78 -7.35 -3.11
CA ALA A 56 10.44 -6.05 -2.53
C ALA A 56 11.51 -5.64 -1.52
N GLU A 57 11.93 -4.38 -1.58
CA GLU A 57 12.93 -3.82 -0.66
C GLU A 57 12.62 -2.38 -0.28
N VAL A 58 13.06 -1.97 0.91
CA VAL A 58 13.05 -0.59 1.36
C VAL A 58 14.39 0.02 1.04
N MET A 59 14.40 0.98 0.13
CA MET A 59 15.61 1.63 -0.36
C MET A 59 15.80 3.01 0.29
N PRO A 60 17.02 3.35 0.71
CA PRO A 60 17.31 4.67 1.26
C PRO A 60 17.25 5.74 0.17
N SER A 61 16.90 6.97 0.55
CA SER A 61 17.03 8.14 -0.28
C SER A 61 17.65 9.31 0.50
N GLN A 62 17.84 10.45 -0.15
CA GLN A 62 18.28 11.68 0.55
C GLN A 62 17.21 12.21 1.53
N GLY A 63 15.95 11.81 1.35
CA GLY A 63 14.83 12.16 2.21
C GLY A 63 14.30 10.93 2.97
N ASN A 64 13.04 10.60 2.72
CA ASN A 64 12.40 9.41 3.28
C ASN A 64 12.70 8.18 2.41
N PRO A 65 12.73 6.96 2.99
CA PRO A 65 12.94 5.75 2.21
C PRO A 65 11.79 5.53 1.20
N PHE A 66 12.07 4.80 0.14
CA PHE A 66 11.02 4.34 -0.78
C PHE A 66 10.99 2.82 -0.85
N VAL A 67 9.84 2.27 -1.20
CA VAL A 67 9.64 0.84 -1.41
C VAL A 67 9.73 0.56 -2.90
N TYR A 68 10.62 -0.34 -3.27
CA TYR A 68 10.73 -0.86 -4.62
C TYR A 68 10.26 -2.30 -4.64
N ALA A 69 9.45 -2.67 -5.61
CA ALA A 69 9.00 -4.05 -5.77
C ALA A 69 8.83 -4.43 -7.23
N GLU A 70 9.05 -5.71 -7.53
CA GLU A 70 8.90 -6.28 -8.85
C GLU A 70 8.03 -7.53 -8.84
N TYR A 71 7.10 -7.58 -9.77
CA TYR A 71 6.36 -8.77 -10.12
C TYR A 71 6.62 -9.16 -11.57
N ASN A 72 7.20 -10.33 -11.77
CA ASN A 72 7.48 -10.87 -13.09
C ASN A 72 6.68 -12.17 -13.31
N PRO A 73 5.55 -12.12 -14.04
CA PRO A 73 4.71 -13.29 -14.27
C PRO A 73 5.41 -14.42 -15.03
N ILE A 74 6.50 -14.10 -15.77
CA ILE A 74 7.22 -15.09 -16.60
C ILE A 74 8.14 -15.97 -15.76
N SER A 75 8.69 -15.45 -14.66
CA SER A 75 9.62 -16.21 -13.81
C SER A 75 8.99 -17.47 -13.19
N ASN A 76 7.65 -17.50 -13.10
CA ASN A 76 6.89 -18.60 -12.53
C ASN A 76 6.25 -19.55 -13.56
N SER A 77 6.40 -19.27 -14.87
CA SER A 77 5.81 -20.10 -15.92
C SER A 77 6.86 -20.55 -16.92
N HIS A 78 7.24 -21.83 -16.87
CA HIS A 78 8.12 -22.44 -17.89
C HIS A 78 7.51 -22.39 -19.31
N GLU A 79 6.23 -22.10 -19.46
CA GLU A 79 5.51 -22.18 -20.74
C GLU A 79 5.38 -20.84 -21.49
N VAL A 80 5.46 -19.70 -20.84
CA VAL A 80 5.19 -18.40 -21.50
C VAL A 80 6.41 -17.84 -22.23
N ALA A 81 7.62 -18.23 -21.81
CA ALA A 81 8.87 -17.67 -22.38
C ALA A 81 9.17 -18.10 -23.83
N SER A 82 8.57 -19.19 -24.34
CA SER A 82 8.96 -19.77 -25.62
C SER A 82 8.08 -19.34 -26.83
N ASN A 83 6.97 -18.64 -26.62
CA ASN A 83 5.99 -18.37 -27.69
C ASN A 83 5.53 -16.92 -27.84
N THR A 84 6.13 -15.94 -27.15
CA THR A 84 5.73 -14.55 -27.32
C THR A 84 6.51 -13.90 -28.45
N GLN A 85 5.84 -13.68 -29.56
CA GLN A 85 6.35 -12.92 -30.73
C GLN A 85 6.50 -11.42 -30.41
N TYR A 86 6.03 -10.96 -29.24
CA TYR A 86 6.05 -9.57 -28.80
C TYR A 86 6.63 -9.44 -27.41
N PRO A 87 7.40 -8.37 -27.10
CA PRO A 87 7.90 -8.11 -25.76
C PRO A 87 6.70 -7.88 -24.79
N ILE A 88 6.78 -8.49 -23.63
CA ILE A 88 5.76 -8.23 -22.58
C ILE A 88 5.94 -6.80 -22.10
N PRO A 89 4.87 -5.98 -22.09
CA PRO A 89 4.99 -4.61 -21.64
C PRO A 89 5.28 -4.55 -20.14
N THR A 90 6.14 -3.62 -19.75
CA THR A 90 6.35 -3.30 -18.34
C THR A 90 5.37 -2.20 -17.92
N VAL A 91 4.66 -2.42 -16.82
CA VAL A 91 3.78 -1.42 -16.20
C VAL A 91 4.47 -0.89 -14.95
N LEU A 92 4.66 0.43 -14.88
CA LEU A 92 5.14 1.10 -13.69
C LEU A 92 3.94 1.61 -12.89
N VAL A 93 3.83 1.19 -11.62
CA VAL A 93 2.89 1.73 -10.65
C VAL A 93 3.66 2.66 -9.72
N TYR A 94 3.17 3.87 -9.52
CA TYR A 94 3.75 4.85 -8.61
C TYR A 94 2.67 5.38 -7.68
N SER A 95 2.99 5.44 -6.38
CA SER A 95 2.15 6.02 -5.34
C SER A 95 3.02 6.50 -4.18
N HIS A 96 2.42 7.21 -3.20
CA HIS A 96 3.13 7.63 -2.00
C HIS A 96 2.47 7.05 -0.73
N TYR A 97 3.25 6.88 0.32
CA TYR A 97 2.79 6.31 1.58
C TYR A 97 2.82 7.29 2.76
N ASP A 98 3.35 8.49 2.53
CA ASP A 98 3.29 9.54 3.52
C ASP A 98 1.92 10.22 3.56
N VAL A 99 1.67 10.90 4.64
CA VAL A 99 0.41 11.60 4.89
C VAL A 99 0.65 12.98 5.49
N MET A 100 -0.34 13.85 5.34
CA MET A 100 -0.35 15.16 6.00
C MET A 100 -0.62 15.02 7.51
N PRO A 101 -0.18 16.00 8.33
CA PRO A 101 -0.60 16.12 9.72
C PRO A 101 -2.12 16.10 9.89
N VAL A 102 -2.57 15.84 11.10
CA VAL A 102 -4.00 15.66 11.42
C VAL A 102 -4.65 16.88 12.08
N GLU A 103 -3.87 17.89 12.38
CA GLU A 103 -4.35 19.14 13.00
C GLU A 103 -5.31 19.88 12.04
N PRO A 104 -6.36 20.50 12.56
CA PRO A 104 -6.77 20.53 13.98
C PRO A 104 -7.57 19.27 14.36
N LEU A 105 -7.15 18.61 15.46
CA LEU A 105 -7.74 17.34 15.90
C LEU A 105 -9.23 17.44 16.25
N GLU A 106 -9.67 18.57 16.73
CA GLU A 106 -11.07 18.81 17.14
C GLU A 106 -12.08 18.77 15.97
N LEU A 107 -11.61 18.80 14.73
CA LEU A 107 -12.48 18.66 13.56
C LEU A 107 -12.70 17.19 13.15
N TRP A 108 -11.95 16.28 13.72
CA TRP A 108 -12.14 14.86 13.43
C TRP A 108 -13.30 14.28 14.25
N GLN A 109 -14.20 13.55 13.60
CA GLN A 109 -15.31 12.85 14.24
C GLN A 109 -14.92 11.51 14.87
N SER A 110 -13.75 11.00 14.52
CA SER A 110 -13.14 9.75 15.02
C SER A 110 -11.63 9.92 15.02
N ASP A 111 -10.91 9.06 15.72
CA ASP A 111 -9.45 9.05 15.72
C ASP A 111 -8.93 8.98 14.26
N PRO A 112 -8.11 9.94 13.81
CA PRO A 112 -7.60 9.96 12.44
C PRO A 112 -6.69 8.79 12.10
N TRP A 113 -6.14 8.09 13.10
CA TRP A 113 -5.25 6.94 12.91
C TRP A 113 -5.95 5.58 13.10
N GLU A 114 -7.21 5.57 13.55
CA GLU A 114 -8.00 4.34 13.66
C GLU A 114 -9.14 4.38 12.63
N PRO A 115 -9.09 3.55 11.58
CA PRO A 115 -10.08 3.53 10.52
C PRO A 115 -11.51 3.30 11.03
N SER A 116 -12.42 4.19 10.70
CA SER A 116 -13.83 4.12 11.08
C SER A 116 -14.70 3.97 9.84
N ILE A 117 -15.52 2.93 9.80
CA ILE A 117 -16.46 2.70 8.70
C ILE A 117 -17.83 3.28 9.07
N ARG A 118 -18.30 4.26 8.29
CA ARG A 118 -19.61 4.90 8.44
C ARG A 118 -20.27 4.98 7.06
N ASP A 119 -21.52 4.59 6.96
CA ASP A 119 -22.31 4.64 5.72
C ASP A 119 -21.58 4.01 4.50
N GLY A 120 -20.88 2.91 4.73
CA GLY A 120 -20.14 2.19 3.69
C GLY A 120 -18.84 2.85 3.23
N ARG A 121 -18.39 3.91 3.91
CA ARG A 121 -17.14 4.63 3.65
C ARG A 121 -16.17 4.50 4.81
N LEU A 122 -14.88 4.40 4.52
CA LEU A 122 -13.82 4.37 5.52
C LEU A 122 -13.24 5.78 5.71
N TYR A 123 -13.17 6.20 6.96
CA TYR A 123 -12.66 7.52 7.37
C TYR A 123 -11.42 7.37 8.23
N ALA A 124 -10.32 7.94 7.79
CA ALA A 124 -9.06 8.07 8.51
C ALA A 124 -8.08 8.97 7.74
N ARG A 125 -6.97 9.38 8.35
CA ARG A 125 -5.89 10.07 7.62
C ARG A 125 -5.19 9.08 6.68
N GLY A 126 -5.08 9.44 5.38
CA GLY A 126 -4.48 8.58 4.35
C GLY A 126 -5.43 7.50 3.82
N ALA A 127 -6.70 7.49 4.24
CA ALA A 127 -7.69 6.54 3.72
C ALA A 127 -7.90 6.67 2.21
N ASP A 128 -7.79 7.86 1.67
CA ASP A 128 -7.86 8.13 0.24
C ASP A 128 -6.47 8.54 -0.28
N ASP A 129 -5.90 9.59 0.26
CA ASP A 129 -4.63 10.18 -0.16
C ASP A 129 -3.46 9.73 0.74
N ASP A 130 -2.62 8.78 0.31
CA ASP A 130 -2.70 7.97 -0.91
C ASP A 130 -2.69 6.47 -0.58
N LYS A 131 -2.67 6.09 0.73
CA LYS A 131 -2.57 4.69 1.17
C LYS A 131 -3.69 3.80 0.63
N GLY A 132 -4.92 4.35 0.48
CA GLY A 132 -6.03 3.60 -0.07
C GLY A 132 -5.88 3.34 -1.57
N GLN A 133 -5.51 4.35 -2.33
CA GLN A 133 -5.29 4.22 -3.77
C GLN A 133 -4.08 3.32 -4.06
N ALA A 134 -2.99 3.52 -3.32
CA ALA A 134 -1.81 2.68 -3.41
C ALA A 134 -2.12 1.21 -3.11
N PHE A 135 -2.92 0.94 -2.07
CA PHE A 135 -3.29 -0.41 -1.65
C PHE A 135 -4.13 -1.17 -2.69
N MET A 136 -4.84 -0.49 -3.57
CA MET A 136 -5.57 -1.15 -4.67
C MET A 136 -4.65 -1.81 -5.70
N HIS A 137 -3.37 -1.49 -5.71
CA HIS A 137 -2.39 -2.02 -6.64
C HIS A 137 -1.49 -3.13 -6.02
N ALA A 138 -1.69 -3.44 -4.73
CA ALA A 138 -0.91 -4.43 -3.99
C ALA A 138 -1.52 -5.84 -3.97
#